data_a827f982a220a7ad2a27a6d5a194615d
#
_entry.id   a827f982a220a7ad2a27a6d5a194615d
#
_cell.length_a   1.000
_cell.length_b   1.000
_cell.length_c   1.000
_cell.angle_alpha   90.00
_cell.angle_beta   90.00
_cell.angle_gamma   90.00
#
_symmetry.space_group_name_H-M   'P 1'
#
loop_
_entity.id
_entity.type
_entity.pdbx_description
1 polymer ?
#
loop_
_entity_poly.entity_id
_entity_poly.type
_entity_poly.pdbx_seq_one_letter_code
_entity_poly.pdbx_strand_id
1 'polypeptide(L)'
;YEEAELVHSFSMMVYPPQKSVRDQFFSALAEALDTCNAGTNEVFSLPSTVAGRAVRWQEKRGTAHNSVLLLGLAAIAAVAVGRKRDMRKAKQKREELLLAEYPQMLSQMALLLGAGMTVSCAWERMVQSYENRQTVQKKEALPSPVYEEMRITYHQIRDGVGERRAYEQFGERLNLQVYRKFATLLVQNLRKGTAGLSRLLETEVQEAFAAQESLAKKRGEELETKLLLPMMLMLGLVIVMIMIPAIASFQL
;
A
#
# COMPACT_ATOMS: atom_id res chain seq x y z
N TYR A 1 -11.54 -50.69 -77.71
CA TYR A 1 -10.75 -51.04 -76.53
C TYR A 1 -11.65 -50.76 -75.31
N GLU A 2 -12.23 -51.87 -74.80
CA GLU A 2 -13.10 -51.91 -73.64
C GLU A 2 -12.18 -52.04 -72.38
N GLU A 3 -12.11 -50.98 -71.59
CA GLU A 3 -11.47 -51.06 -70.29
C GLU A 3 -12.40 -51.74 -69.31
N ALA A 4 -12.07 -52.96 -68.94
CA ALA A 4 -12.76 -53.71 -67.92
C ALA A 4 -12.31 -53.13 -66.52
N GLU A 5 -13.17 -52.35 -65.91
CA GLU A 5 -13.00 -51.85 -64.55
C GLU A 5 -13.14 -53.02 -63.52
N LEU A 6 -12.03 -53.48 -62.99
CA LEU A 6 -11.99 -54.53 -61.95
C LEU A 6 -12.41 -53.93 -60.62
N VAL A 7 -13.70 -54.01 -60.31
CA VAL A 7 -14.24 -53.65 -59.00
C VAL A 7 -13.98 -54.77 -57.97
N HIS A 8 -12.96 -54.70 -57.20
CA HIS A 8 -12.75 -55.59 -56.07
C HIS A 8 -13.58 -55.12 -54.86
N SER A 9 -14.69 -55.72 -54.55
CA SER A 9 -15.46 -55.55 -53.35
C SER A 9 -14.85 -56.43 -52.21
N PHE A 10 -14.31 -55.82 -51.19
CA PHE A 10 -13.94 -56.55 -49.98
C PHE A 10 -14.87 -56.09 -48.83
N SER A 11 -15.35 -57.03 -48.06
CA SER A 11 -16.14 -56.79 -46.88
C SER A 11 -15.22 -56.83 -45.66
N MET A 12 -15.00 -55.71 -45.00
CA MET A 12 -14.28 -55.62 -43.75
C MET A 12 -15.26 -55.74 -42.57
N MET A 13 -15.19 -56.80 -41.83
CA MET A 13 -16.01 -57.00 -40.64
C MET A 13 -15.33 -56.25 -39.47
N VAL A 14 -15.81 -55.07 -39.17
CA VAL A 14 -15.33 -54.27 -38.04
C VAL A 14 -16.00 -54.79 -36.77
N TYR A 15 -15.28 -55.52 -35.95
CA TYR A 15 -15.75 -55.86 -34.62
C TYR A 15 -15.65 -54.63 -33.73
N PRO A 16 -16.72 -54.21 -33.07
CA PRO A 16 -16.63 -53.13 -32.08
C PRO A 16 -15.67 -53.57 -30.97
N PRO A 17 -14.82 -52.66 -30.45
CA PRO A 17 -13.86 -53.01 -29.40
C PRO A 17 -14.64 -53.59 -28.21
N GLN A 18 -14.21 -54.78 -27.72
CA GLN A 18 -14.79 -55.38 -26.54
C GLN A 18 -14.69 -54.39 -25.38
N LYS A 19 -15.83 -54.01 -24.83
CA LYS A 19 -15.87 -53.10 -23.65
C LYS A 19 -15.05 -53.74 -22.54
N SER A 20 -14.12 -53.01 -21.97
CA SER A 20 -13.33 -53.47 -20.83
C SER A 20 -14.28 -53.83 -19.66
N VAL A 21 -13.84 -54.75 -18.78
CA VAL A 21 -14.62 -55.12 -17.59
C VAL A 21 -14.98 -53.90 -16.75
N ARG A 22 -14.14 -52.88 -16.81
CA ARG A 22 -14.35 -51.59 -16.18
C ARG A 22 -15.48 -50.80 -16.84
N ASP A 23 -15.49 -50.75 -18.16
CA ASP A 23 -16.52 -49.99 -18.91
C ASP A 23 -17.90 -50.67 -18.81
N GLN A 24 -17.93 -52.02 -18.75
CA GLN A 24 -19.15 -52.77 -18.48
C GLN A 24 -19.71 -52.48 -17.07
N PHE A 25 -18.81 -52.35 -16.07
CA PHE A 25 -19.24 -52.02 -14.73
C PHE A 25 -19.76 -50.57 -14.65
N PHE A 26 -19.13 -49.60 -15.30
CA PHE A 26 -19.61 -48.21 -15.29
C PHE A 26 -20.92 -48.04 -16.07
N SER A 27 -21.13 -48.78 -17.15
CA SER A 27 -22.42 -48.76 -17.88
C SER A 27 -23.54 -49.38 -17.02
N ALA A 28 -23.31 -50.49 -16.35
CA ALA A 28 -24.28 -51.07 -15.43
C ALA A 28 -24.56 -50.21 -14.18
N LEU A 29 -23.52 -49.47 -13.71
CA LEU A 29 -23.68 -48.49 -12.62
C LEU A 29 -24.57 -47.30 -13.08
N ALA A 30 -24.34 -46.76 -14.27
CA ALA A 30 -25.14 -45.67 -14.84
C ALA A 30 -26.60 -46.09 -15.00
N GLU A 31 -26.87 -47.28 -15.53
CA GLU A 31 -28.21 -47.82 -15.71
C GLU A 31 -28.94 -48.06 -14.36
N ALA A 32 -28.21 -48.59 -13.36
CA ALA A 32 -28.74 -48.74 -11.99
C ALA A 32 -29.07 -47.39 -11.32
N LEU A 33 -28.26 -46.35 -11.54
CA LEU A 33 -28.51 -44.97 -11.06
C LEU A 33 -29.72 -44.35 -11.78
N ASP A 34 -29.84 -44.52 -13.09
CA ASP A 34 -30.98 -43.99 -13.85
C ASP A 34 -32.30 -44.65 -13.45
N THR A 35 -32.28 -45.94 -13.19
CA THR A 35 -33.48 -46.65 -12.66
C THR A 35 -33.87 -46.18 -11.27
N CYS A 36 -32.89 -45.87 -10.40
CA CYS A 36 -33.19 -45.30 -9.10
C CYS A 36 -33.68 -43.84 -9.21
N ASN A 37 -33.21 -43.08 -10.20
CA ASN A 37 -33.61 -41.69 -10.41
C ASN A 37 -35.00 -41.55 -11.11
N ALA A 38 -35.48 -42.58 -11.77
CA ALA A 38 -36.80 -42.60 -12.41
C ALA A 38 -37.95 -42.77 -11.42
N GLY A 39 -37.66 -43.09 -10.16
CA GLY A 39 -38.66 -43.22 -9.08
C GLY A 39 -39.02 -41.84 -8.51
N THR A 40 -40.31 -41.54 -8.38
CA THR A 40 -40.89 -40.30 -7.85
C THR A 40 -40.84 -40.22 -6.30
N ASN A 41 -39.94 -40.93 -5.66
CA ASN A 41 -39.85 -40.99 -4.20
C ASN A 41 -38.96 -39.85 -3.65
N GLU A 42 -39.36 -39.23 -2.56
CA GLU A 42 -38.61 -38.17 -1.85
C GLU A 42 -37.25 -38.62 -1.32
N VAL A 43 -37.00 -39.93 -1.24
CA VAL A 43 -35.77 -40.50 -0.68
C VAL A 43 -35.08 -41.35 -1.75
N PHE A 44 -33.90 -40.93 -2.15
CA PHE A 44 -33.07 -41.64 -3.10
C PHE A 44 -32.22 -42.72 -2.40
N SER A 45 -32.50 -43.98 -2.65
CA SER A 45 -31.73 -45.09 -2.09
C SER A 45 -30.67 -45.57 -3.10
N LEU A 46 -29.40 -45.39 -2.76
CA LEU A 46 -28.28 -45.87 -3.57
C LEU A 46 -28.18 -47.39 -3.58
N PRO A 47 -27.96 -48.03 -4.76
CA PRO A 47 -27.87 -49.47 -4.84
C PRO A 47 -26.63 -49.99 -4.09
N SER A 48 -26.78 -50.99 -3.24
CA SER A 48 -25.68 -51.61 -2.50
C SER A 48 -24.87 -52.62 -3.32
N THR A 49 -25.47 -53.12 -4.43
CA THR A 49 -24.84 -54.07 -5.33
C THR A 49 -25.09 -53.69 -6.80
N VAL A 50 -24.05 -53.69 -7.61
CA VAL A 50 -24.13 -53.42 -9.07
C VAL A 50 -23.31 -54.48 -9.80
N ALA A 51 -23.94 -55.14 -10.81
CA ALA A 51 -23.33 -56.23 -11.56
C ALA A 51 -22.72 -57.34 -10.66
N GLY A 52 -23.38 -57.73 -9.56
CA GLY A 52 -22.91 -58.74 -8.66
C GLY A 52 -21.76 -58.37 -7.74
N ARG A 53 -21.33 -57.09 -7.76
CA ARG A 53 -20.26 -56.57 -6.87
C ARG A 53 -20.88 -55.61 -5.84
N ALA A 54 -20.42 -55.74 -4.59
CA ALA A 54 -20.80 -54.81 -3.54
C ALA A 54 -20.16 -53.43 -3.79
N VAL A 55 -21.00 -52.36 -3.81
CA VAL A 55 -20.58 -50.99 -4.00
C VAL A 55 -20.67 -50.28 -2.64
N ARG A 56 -19.54 -49.73 -2.21
CA ARG A 56 -19.48 -48.93 -0.98
C ARG A 56 -19.47 -47.45 -1.34
N TRP A 57 -20.58 -46.79 -1.06
CA TRP A 57 -20.66 -45.33 -1.29
C TRP A 57 -19.96 -44.61 -0.16
N GLN A 58 -19.13 -43.64 -0.54
CA GLN A 58 -18.45 -42.75 0.42
C GLN A 58 -18.78 -41.32 0.03
N GLU A 59 -19.26 -40.57 1.01
CA GLU A 59 -19.46 -39.15 0.85
C GLU A 59 -18.07 -38.48 0.69
N LYS A 60 -17.80 -37.92 -0.47
CA LYS A 60 -16.60 -37.11 -0.69
C LYS A 60 -16.81 -35.77 0.00
N ARG A 61 -16.50 -35.69 1.29
CA ARG A 61 -16.40 -34.39 1.98
C ARG A 61 -15.40 -33.53 1.23
N GLY A 62 -15.94 -32.63 0.42
CA GLY A 62 -15.13 -31.68 -0.32
C GLY A 62 -14.40 -30.79 0.67
N THR A 63 -13.05 -30.89 0.72
CA THR A 63 -12.16 -29.96 1.44
C THR A 63 -12.26 -28.52 0.91
N ALA A 64 -13.13 -28.31 -0.09
CA ALA A 64 -13.34 -27.00 -0.73
C ALA A 64 -13.84 -25.92 0.24
N HIS A 65 -14.63 -26.28 1.25
CA HIS A 65 -15.15 -25.30 2.23
C HIS A 65 -14.03 -24.68 3.08
N ASN A 66 -13.04 -25.47 3.48
CA ASN A 66 -11.93 -24.96 4.30
C ASN A 66 -10.97 -24.10 3.47
N SER A 67 -10.77 -24.42 2.19
CA SER A 67 -9.93 -23.60 1.29
C SER A 67 -10.57 -22.26 0.94
N VAL A 68 -11.89 -22.22 0.76
CA VAL A 68 -12.64 -20.96 0.53
C VAL A 68 -12.63 -20.08 1.78
N LEU A 69 -12.79 -20.65 2.97
CA LEU A 69 -12.67 -19.91 4.23
C LEU A 69 -11.26 -19.35 4.45
N LEU A 70 -10.22 -20.14 4.16
CA LEU A 70 -8.82 -19.68 4.25
C LEU A 70 -8.53 -18.56 3.25
N LEU A 71 -9.01 -18.67 2.01
CA LEU A 71 -8.89 -17.61 1.00
C LEU A 71 -9.63 -16.34 1.42
N GLY A 72 -10.83 -16.46 1.97
CA GLY A 72 -11.60 -15.34 2.51
C GLY A 72 -10.86 -14.65 3.67
N LEU A 73 -10.31 -15.43 4.61
CA LEU A 73 -9.55 -14.90 5.73
C LEU A 73 -8.26 -14.21 5.27
N ALA A 74 -7.55 -14.81 4.29
CA ALA A 74 -6.36 -14.23 3.70
C ALA A 74 -6.66 -12.90 2.96
N ALA A 75 -7.78 -12.82 2.24
CA ALA A 75 -8.22 -11.59 1.58
C ALA A 75 -8.53 -10.48 2.59
N ILE A 76 -9.26 -10.80 3.68
CA ILE A 76 -9.55 -9.84 4.76
C ILE A 76 -8.25 -9.36 5.43
N ALA A 77 -7.32 -10.26 5.72
CA ALA A 77 -6.01 -9.92 6.28
C ALA A 77 -5.20 -9.02 5.33
N ALA A 78 -5.19 -9.30 4.03
CA ALA A 78 -4.52 -8.50 3.03
C ALA A 78 -5.09 -7.07 2.94
N VAL A 79 -6.42 -6.92 2.97
CA VAL A 79 -7.09 -5.61 3.00
C VAL A 79 -6.79 -4.86 4.29
N ALA A 80 -6.80 -5.53 5.44
CA ALA A 80 -6.48 -4.91 6.73
C ALA A 80 -5.03 -4.41 6.79
N VAL A 81 -4.08 -5.21 6.28
CA VAL A 81 -2.66 -4.83 6.18
C VAL A 81 -2.48 -3.69 5.17
N GLY A 82 -3.17 -3.72 4.03
CA GLY A 82 -3.17 -2.64 3.03
C GLY A 82 -3.62 -1.31 3.64
N ARG A 83 -4.78 -1.28 4.29
CA ARG A 83 -5.30 -0.08 4.98
C ARG A 83 -4.32 0.46 6.02
N LYS A 84 -3.72 -0.42 6.84
CA LYS A 84 -2.73 -0.01 7.85
C LYS A 84 -1.47 0.59 7.22
N ARG A 85 -1.03 0.07 6.07
CA ARG A 85 0.10 0.63 5.29
C ARG A 85 -0.24 1.99 4.71
N ASP A 86 -1.45 2.15 4.15
CA ASP A 86 -1.88 3.42 3.55
C ASP A 86 -2.03 4.52 4.60
N MET A 87 -2.59 4.20 5.77
CA MET A 87 -2.65 5.13 6.90
C MET A 87 -1.25 5.55 7.40
N ARG A 88 -0.31 4.60 7.46
CA ARG A 88 1.09 4.91 7.83
C ARG A 88 1.76 5.82 6.80
N LYS A 89 1.57 5.52 5.50
CA LYS A 89 2.11 6.36 4.41
C LYS A 89 1.52 7.76 4.42
N ALA A 90 0.20 7.89 4.64
CA ALA A 90 -0.46 9.18 4.76
C ALA A 90 0.08 9.99 5.95
N LYS A 91 0.29 9.34 7.11
CA LYS A 91 0.90 9.96 8.28
C LYS A 91 2.34 10.40 8.02
N GLN A 92 3.16 9.53 7.44
CA GLN A 92 4.54 9.87 7.07
C GLN A 92 4.61 11.04 6.09
N LYS A 93 3.76 11.04 5.06
CA LYS A 93 3.68 12.14 4.11
C LYS A 93 3.29 13.46 4.77
N ARG A 94 2.34 13.44 5.73
CA ARG A 94 1.99 14.63 6.52
C ARG A 94 3.16 15.10 7.36
N GLU A 95 3.87 14.20 8.05
CA GLU A 95 5.05 14.52 8.86
C GLU A 95 6.18 15.10 8.00
N GLU A 96 6.42 14.56 6.80
CA GLU A 96 7.40 15.09 5.85
C GLU A 96 7.05 16.51 5.39
N LEU A 97 5.79 16.78 5.08
CA LEU A 97 5.32 18.11 4.71
C LEU A 97 5.50 19.09 5.88
N LEU A 98 5.13 18.69 7.10
CA LEU A 98 5.33 19.51 8.29
C LEU A 98 6.81 19.85 8.50
N LEU A 99 7.70 18.87 8.37
CA LEU A 99 9.14 19.10 8.50
C LEU A 99 9.70 19.99 7.39
N ALA A 100 9.18 19.88 6.18
CA ALA A 100 9.59 20.72 5.06
C ALA A 100 9.15 22.19 5.21
N GLU A 101 7.98 22.43 5.81
CA GLU A 101 7.44 23.78 6.02
C GLU A 101 8.00 24.47 7.27
N TYR A 102 8.56 23.71 8.21
CA TYR A 102 9.03 24.23 9.49
C TYR A 102 10.07 25.37 9.38
N PRO A 103 11.15 25.24 8.59
CA PRO A 103 12.15 26.30 8.47
C PRO A 103 11.58 27.59 7.89
N GLN A 104 10.67 27.49 6.92
CA GLN A 104 10.02 28.64 6.30
C GLN A 104 9.11 29.36 7.29
N MET A 105 8.32 28.62 8.06
CA MET A 105 7.45 29.17 9.10
C MET A 105 8.27 29.89 10.16
N LEU A 106 9.36 29.27 10.65
CA LEU A 106 10.28 29.89 11.60
C LEU A 106 10.91 31.18 11.06
N SER A 107 11.40 31.16 9.83
CA SER A 107 12.05 32.29 9.18
C SER A 107 11.09 33.50 9.10
N GLN A 108 9.84 33.25 8.71
CA GLN A 108 8.82 34.30 8.66
C GLN A 108 8.52 34.86 10.07
N MET A 109 8.41 33.99 11.09
CA MET A 109 8.19 34.43 12.45
C MET A 109 9.39 35.25 12.98
N ALA A 110 10.63 34.77 12.78
CA ALA A 110 11.83 35.49 13.20
C ALA A 110 11.94 36.86 12.55
N LEU A 111 11.64 36.97 11.24
CA LEU A 111 11.63 38.23 10.51
C LEU A 111 10.63 39.25 11.10
N LEU A 112 9.39 38.83 11.38
CA LEU A 112 8.35 39.68 11.91
C LEU A 112 8.67 40.13 13.35
N LEU A 113 9.21 39.24 14.17
CA LEU A 113 9.68 39.57 15.52
C LEU A 113 10.92 40.48 15.50
N GLY A 114 11.85 40.26 14.54
CA GLY A 114 12.98 41.15 14.31
C GLY A 114 12.58 42.56 13.86
N ALA A 115 11.44 42.67 13.16
CA ALA A 115 10.82 43.97 12.82
C ALA A 115 10.09 44.63 14.01
N GLY A 116 10.14 44.04 15.21
CA GLY A 116 9.58 44.59 16.42
C GLY A 116 8.11 44.25 16.68
N MET A 117 7.53 43.32 15.91
CA MET A 117 6.16 42.85 16.16
C MET A 117 6.09 41.97 17.43
N THR A 118 4.96 42.00 18.11
CA THR A 118 4.67 41.02 19.19
C THR A 118 4.38 39.66 18.58
N VAL A 119 4.52 38.57 19.38
CA VAL A 119 4.24 37.20 18.95
C VAL A 119 2.84 37.07 18.37
N SER A 120 1.85 37.63 19.06
CA SER A 120 0.43 37.57 18.62
C SER A 120 0.22 38.31 17.31
N CYS A 121 0.81 39.49 17.12
CA CYS A 121 0.70 40.27 15.89
C CYS A 121 1.42 39.57 14.73
N ALA A 122 2.59 39.00 14.96
CA ALA A 122 3.33 38.22 13.97
C ALA A 122 2.53 36.98 13.54
N TRP A 123 1.95 36.28 14.51
CA TRP A 123 1.09 35.12 14.25
C TRP A 123 -0.12 35.46 13.38
N GLU A 124 -0.86 36.50 13.78
CA GLU A 124 -1.99 37.02 12.99
C GLU A 124 -1.60 37.38 11.57
N ARG A 125 -0.48 38.09 11.40
CA ARG A 125 0.04 38.50 10.09
C ARG A 125 0.36 37.32 9.19
N MET A 126 0.91 36.25 9.76
CA MET A 126 1.22 35.02 9.02
C MET A 126 -0.07 34.30 8.59
N VAL A 127 -1.07 34.20 9.46
CA VAL A 127 -2.37 33.60 9.13
C VAL A 127 -3.09 34.40 8.06
N GLN A 128 -3.17 35.72 8.18
CA GLN A 128 -3.79 36.60 7.17
C GLN A 128 -3.08 36.50 5.82
N SER A 129 -1.74 36.44 5.81
CA SER A 129 -0.97 36.27 4.58
C SER A 129 -1.26 34.93 3.90
N TYR A 130 -1.47 33.88 4.68
CA TYR A 130 -1.85 32.56 4.19
C TYR A 130 -3.26 32.56 3.60
N GLU A 131 -4.25 33.12 4.31
CA GLU A 131 -5.64 33.22 3.86
C GLU A 131 -5.76 34.04 2.57
N ASN A 132 -5.03 35.16 2.48
CA ASN A 132 -5.01 35.98 1.27
C ASN A 132 -4.42 35.23 0.07
N ARG A 133 -3.36 34.43 0.27
CA ARG A 133 -2.80 33.58 -0.79
C ARG A 133 -3.79 32.54 -1.25
N GLN A 134 -4.52 31.89 -0.35
CA GLN A 134 -5.54 30.91 -0.71
C GLN A 134 -6.70 31.52 -1.50
N THR A 135 -7.11 32.76 -1.16
CA THR A 135 -8.20 33.47 -1.86
C THR A 135 -7.82 33.84 -3.28
N VAL A 136 -6.57 34.23 -3.51
CA VAL A 136 -6.05 34.66 -4.82
C VAL A 136 -5.75 33.45 -5.71
N GLN A 137 -5.22 32.36 -5.15
CA GLN A 137 -4.78 31.16 -5.89
C GLN A 137 -5.78 30.00 -5.80
N LYS A 138 -7.06 30.27 -5.86
CA LYS A 138 -8.21 29.37 -5.63
C LYS A 138 -8.15 27.94 -6.22
N LYS A 139 -7.19 27.57 -7.05
CA LYS A 139 -7.14 26.27 -7.75
C LYS A 139 -5.85 25.45 -7.60
N GLU A 140 -4.74 26.01 -7.15
CA GLU A 140 -3.44 25.30 -7.22
C GLU A 140 -2.66 25.18 -5.91
N ALA A 141 -3.00 25.96 -4.88
CA ALA A 141 -2.28 25.87 -3.61
C ALA A 141 -2.81 24.69 -2.78
N LEU A 142 -1.99 23.64 -2.67
CA LEU A 142 -2.20 22.59 -1.67
C LEU A 142 -2.29 23.23 -0.28
N PRO A 143 -3.29 22.90 0.54
CA PRO A 143 -3.41 23.43 1.89
C PRO A 143 -2.19 23.04 2.71
N SER A 144 -1.52 24.03 3.29
CA SER A 144 -0.38 23.80 4.18
C SER A 144 -0.87 23.37 5.56
N PRO A 145 -0.52 22.17 6.03
CA PRO A 145 -0.99 21.69 7.32
C PRO A 145 -0.51 22.56 8.50
N VAL A 146 0.65 23.21 8.39
CA VAL A 146 1.16 24.10 9.44
C VAL A 146 0.30 25.35 9.58
N TYR A 147 0.02 26.02 8.46
CA TYR A 147 -0.75 27.27 8.51
C TYR A 147 -2.23 27.04 8.83
N GLU A 148 -2.78 25.86 8.49
CA GLU A 148 -4.12 25.48 8.95
C GLU A 148 -4.19 25.34 10.48
N GLU A 149 -3.19 24.71 11.09
CA GLU A 149 -3.10 24.61 12.54
C GLU A 149 -2.82 25.99 13.20
N MET A 150 -2.05 26.86 12.54
CA MET A 150 -1.86 28.25 12.98
C MET A 150 -3.18 29.04 12.95
N ARG A 151 -4.00 28.84 11.92
CA ARG A 151 -5.33 29.45 11.80
C ARG A 151 -6.26 29.01 12.93
N ILE A 152 -6.30 27.70 13.23
CA ILE A 152 -7.07 27.17 14.36
C ILE A 152 -6.62 27.84 15.66
N THR A 153 -5.31 27.94 15.88
CA THR A 153 -4.74 28.59 17.08
C THR A 153 -5.10 30.06 17.17
N TYR A 154 -5.08 30.77 16.06
CA TYR A 154 -5.50 32.18 16.00
C TYR A 154 -6.97 32.35 16.38
N HIS A 155 -7.88 31.52 15.87
CA HIS A 155 -9.28 31.56 16.25
C HIS A 155 -9.47 31.22 17.74
N GLN A 156 -8.76 30.23 18.28
CA GLN A 156 -8.80 29.93 19.71
C GLN A 156 -8.43 31.13 20.59
N ILE A 157 -7.40 31.87 20.20
CA ILE A 157 -6.98 33.09 20.92
C ILE A 157 -8.07 34.14 20.84
N ARG A 158 -8.68 34.36 19.68
CA ARG A 158 -9.79 35.26 19.49
C ARG A 158 -11.04 34.90 20.28
N ASP A 159 -11.29 33.59 20.42
CA ASP A 159 -12.42 33.05 21.18
C ASP A 159 -12.19 33.06 22.71
N GLY A 160 -11.06 33.67 23.18
CA GLY A 160 -10.75 33.85 24.58
C GLY A 160 -9.92 32.76 25.23
N VAL A 161 -9.40 31.81 24.46
CA VAL A 161 -8.38 30.88 24.94
C VAL A 161 -7.09 31.68 25.17
N GLY A 162 -6.52 31.62 26.38
CA GLY A 162 -5.27 32.32 26.67
C GLY A 162 -4.13 31.90 25.72
N GLU A 163 -3.35 32.87 25.25
CA GLU A 163 -2.26 32.67 24.29
C GLU A 163 -1.32 31.51 24.64
N ARG A 164 -0.91 31.44 25.90
CA ARG A 164 -0.06 30.36 26.41
C ARG A 164 -0.63 28.97 26.08
N ARG A 165 -1.89 28.78 26.44
CA ARG A 165 -2.57 27.49 26.23
C ARG A 165 -2.78 27.18 24.75
N ALA A 166 -3.10 28.21 23.96
CA ALA A 166 -3.30 28.07 22.53
C ALA A 166 -2.00 27.64 21.81
N TYR A 167 -0.84 28.22 22.17
CA TYR A 167 0.45 27.82 21.61
C TYR A 167 0.91 26.42 22.08
N GLU A 168 0.67 26.07 23.35
CA GLU A 168 0.93 24.70 23.83
C GLU A 168 0.11 23.68 23.03
N GLN A 169 -1.18 23.92 22.84
CA GLN A 169 -2.06 23.06 22.03
C GLN A 169 -1.64 22.97 20.57
N PHE A 170 -1.15 24.05 19.98
CA PHE A 170 -0.59 24.03 18.63
C PHE A 170 0.57 23.04 18.52
N GLY A 171 1.53 23.09 19.44
CA GLY A 171 2.65 22.13 19.47
C GLY A 171 2.21 20.68 19.66
N GLU A 172 1.17 20.44 20.46
CA GLU A 172 0.60 19.12 20.71
C GLU A 172 -0.14 18.57 19.47
N ARG A 173 -0.95 19.39 18.78
CA ARG A 173 -1.72 18.97 17.60
C ARG A 173 -0.83 18.57 16.44
N LEU A 174 0.28 19.27 16.22
CA LEU A 174 1.25 18.93 15.19
C LEU A 174 2.05 17.67 15.52
N ASN A 175 2.17 17.34 16.82
CA ASN A 175 2.76 16.10 17.34
C ASN A 175 4.21 15.82 16.87
N LEU A 176 4.96 16.83 16.47
CA LEU A 176 6.38 16.76 16.13
C LEU A 176 7.22 17.51 17.16
N GLN A 177 8.38 16.96 17.49
CA GLN A 177 9.27 17.52 18.52
C GLN A 177 9.68 18.97 18.21
N VAL A 178 9.94 19.29 16.94
CA VAL A 178 10.33 20.64 16.50
C VAL A 178 9.24 21.69 16.79
N TYR A 179 7.98 21.36 16.55
CA TYR A 179 6.86 22.25 16.85
C TYR A 179 6.57 22.38 18.34
N ARG A 180 6.77 21.32 19.13
CA ARG A 180 6.69 21.40 20.60
C ARG A 180 7.78 22.28 21.16
N LYS A 181 9.03 22.16 20.67
CA LYS A 181 10.16 23.05 21.02
C LYS A 181 9.80 24.50 20.70
N PHE A 182 9.30 24.75 19.49
CA PHE A 182 8.86 26.08 19.06
C PHE A 182 7.75 26.65 19.96
N ALA A 183 6.69 25.90 20.24
CA ALA A 183 5.61 26.32 21.14
C ALA A 183 6.14 26.66 22.54
N THR A 184 7.08 25.84 23.08
CA THR A 184 7.71 26.10 24.37
C THR A 184 8.50 27.40 24.36
N LEU A 185 9.28 27.67 23.30
CA LEU A 185 10.02 28.92 23.12
C LEU A 185 9.08 30.14 23.09
N LEU A 186 7.95 30.03 22.37
CA LEU A 186 6.94 31.10 22.36
C LEU A 186 6.40 31.38 23.77
N VAL A 187 5.96 30.33 24.47
CA VAL A 187 5.38 30.42 25.82
C VAL A 187 6.35 31.00 26.82
N GLN A 188 7.60 30.57 26.77
CA GLN A 188 8.65 31.09 27.68
C GLN A 188 8.93 32.57 27.46
N ASN A 189 8.83 33.05 26.23
CA ASN A 189 9.17 34.42 25.88
C ASN A 189 7.98 35.39 25.83
N LEU A 190 6.73 34.90 26.00
CA LEU A 190 5.54 35.77 26.09
C LEU A 190 5.68 36.87 27.16
N ARG A 191 6.45 36.60 28.25
CA ARG A 191 6.65 37.53 29.37
C ARG A 191 7.98 38.30 29.30
N LYS A 192 8.97 37.83 28.52
CA LYS A 192 10.33 38.36 28.50
C LYS A 192 10.58 39.42 27.39
N GLY A 193 9.61 39.62 26.51
CA GLY A 193 9.75 40.52 25.35
C GLY A 193 10.34 39.82 24.11
N THR A 194 10.18 40.45 22.94
CA THR A 194 10.41 39.86 21.64
C THR A 194 11.87 39.83 21.18
N ALA A 195 12.73 40.73 21.69
CA ALA A 195 14.11 40.86 21.17
C ALA A 195 15.00 39.62 21.46
N GLY A 196 14.79 38.95 22.60
CA GLY A 196 15.49 37.71 22.91
C GLY A 196 14.97 36.51 22.10
N LEU A 197 13.69 36.50 21.84
CA LEU A 197 13.05 35.44 21.08
C LEU A 197 13.45 35.45 19.61
N SER A 198 13.58 36.65 18.97
CA SER A 198 14.03 36.77 17.59
C SER A 198 15.39 36.09 17.38
N ARG A 199 16.37 36.36 18.22
CA ARG A 199 17.71 35.73 18.16
C ARG A 199 17.68 34.22 18.34
N LEU A 200 16.87 33.73 19.29
CA LEU A 200 16.68 32.28 19.49
C LEU A 200 16.06 31.62 18.27
N LEU A 201 15.06 32.25 17.64
CA LEU A 201 14.44 31.74 16.44
C LEU A 201 15.40 31.78 15.23
N GLU A 202 16.24 32.79 15.11
CA GLU A 202 17.28 32.87 14.07
C GLU A 202 18.24 31.66 14.15
N THR A 203 18.68 31.31 15.35
CA THR A 203 19.51 30.11 15.58
C THR A 203 18.75 28.84 15.21
N GLU A 204 17.49 28.72 15.62
CA GLU A 204 16.62 27.57 15.30
C GLU A 204 16.38 27.47 13.79
N VAL A 205 16.25 28.60 13.08
CA VAL A 205 16.11 28.65 11.61
C VAL A 205 17.34 28.04 10.94
N GLN A 206 18.55 28.40 11.39
CA GLN A 206 19.80 27.85 10.84
C GLN A 206 19.89 26.34 11.08
N GLU A 207 19.56 25.88 12.30
CA GLU A 207 19.52 24.45 12.62
C GLU A 207 18.49 23.69 11.76
N ALA A 208 17.31 24.27 11.55
CA ALA A 208 16.23 23.67 10.77
C ALA A 208 16.61 23.52 9.27
N PHE A 209 17.24 24.55 8.68
CA PHE A 209 17.73 24.46 7.31
C PHE A 209 18.87 23.45 7.17
N ALA A 210 19.83 23.41 8.11
CA ALA A 210 20.91 22.43 8.09
C ALA A 210 20.37 20.99 8.23
N ALA A 211 19.36 20.77 9.07
CA ALA A 211 18.68 19.48 9.19
C ALA A 211 17.98 19.08 7.88
N GLN A 212 17.32 20.03 7.22
CA GLN A 212 16.65 19.79 5.95
C GLN A 212 17.65 19.44 4.83
N GLU A 213 18.78 20.15 4.75
CA GLU A 213 19.86 19.86 3.82
C GLU A 213 20.45 18.46 4.04
N SER A 214 20.70 18.09 5.29
CA SER A 214 21.22 16.77 5.65
C SER A 214 20.27 15.63 5.26
N LEU A 215 18.94 15.83 5.41
CA LEU A 215 17.95 14.89 4.98
C LEU A 215 17.89 14.77 3.45
N ALA A 216 18.02 15.88 2.74
CA ALA A 216 18.08 15.87 1.27
C ALA A 216 19.33 15.13 0.75
N LYS A 217 20.49 15.33 1.36
CA LYS A 217 21.73 14.59 1.04
C LYS A 217 21.57 13.09 1.27
N LYS A 218 21.05 12.67 2.42
CA LYS A 218 20.79 11.24 2.72
C LYS A 218 19.86 10.60 1.70
N ARG A 219 18.81 11.29 1.27
CA ARG A 219 17.91 10.79 0.23
C ARG A 219 18.63 10.65 -1.13
N GLY A 220 19.53 11.55 -1.46
CA GLY A 220 20.39 11.45 -2.66
C GLY A 220 21.30 10.22 -2.62
N GLU A 221 21.99 10.00 -1.50
CA GLU A 221 22.88 8.85 -1.29
C GLU A 221 22.13 7.50 -1.35
N GLU A 222 20.90 7.43 -0.80
CA GLU A 222 20.06 6.24 -0.91
C GLU A 222 19.66 5.92 -2.36
N LEU A 223 19.47 6.92 -3.20
CA LEU A 223 19.15 6.73 -4.62
C LEU A 223 20.35 6.22 -5.39
N GLU A 224 21.56 6.73 -5.12
CA GLU A 224 22.81 6.23 -5.72
C GLU A 224 23.03 4.75 -5.40
N THR A 225 22.83 4.36 -4.15
CA THR A 225 22.97 2.95 -3.73
C THR A 225 21.96 2.04 -4.43
N LYS A 226 20.73 2.51 -4.65
CA LYS A 226 19.71 1.75 -5.38
C LYS A 226 20.03 1.56 -6.86
N LEU A 227 20.76 2.49 -7.48
CA LEU A 227 21.20 2.38 -8.86
C LEU A 227 22.37 1.40 -9.04
N LEU A 228 23.18 1.16 -7.99
CA LEU A 228 24.25 0.15 -8.02
C LEU A 228 23.70 -1.28 -8.18
N LEU A 229 22.53 -1.57 -7.63
CA LEU A 229 21.94 -2.92 -7.67
C LEU A 229 21.69 -3.42 -9.11
N PRO A 230 21.03 -2.68 -10.02
CA PRO A 230 20.88 -3.11 -11.40
C PRO A 230 22.21 -3.18 -12.16
N MET A 231 23.18 -2.30 -11.85
CA MET A 231 24.51 -2.40 -12.46
C MET A 231 25.27 -3.67 -12.04
N MET A 232 25.22 -4.02 -10.75
CA MET A 232 25.80 -5.28 -10.24
C MET A 232 25.13 -6.52 -10.87
N LEU A 233 23.83 -6.47 -11.10
CA LEU A 233 23.08 -7.56 -11.73
C LEU A 233 23.46 -7.72 -13.20
N MET A 234 23.61 -6.60 -13.94
CA MET A 234 24.10 -6.61 -15.33
C MET A 234 25.53 -7.15 -15.41
N LEU A 235 26.42 -6.71 -14.50
CA LEU A 235 27.79 -7.22 -14.45
C LEU A 235 27.82 -8.74 -14.17
N GLY A 236 27.01 -9.21 -13.23
CA GLY A 236 26.88 -10.64 -12.93
C GLY A 236 26.43 -11.46 -14.14
N LEU A 237 25.46 -10.96 -14.90
CA LEU A 237 24.95 -11.61 -16.11
C LEU A 237 26.02 -11.72 -17.19
N VAL A 238 26.84 -10.66 -17.38
CA VAL A 238 27.96 -10.65 -18.32
C VAL A 238 29.02 -11.67 -17.92
N ILE A 239 29.37 -11.75 -16.63
CA ILE A 239 30.33 -12.74 -16.10
C ILE A 239 29.82 -14.17 -16.37
N VAL A 240 28.56 -14.45 -16.09
CA VAL A 240 27.95 -15.77 -16.37
C VAL A 240 28.02 -16.10 -17.85
N MET A 241 27.71 -15.12 -18.73
CA MET A 241 27.76 -15.32 -20.18
C MET A 241 29.16 -15.67 -20.70
N ILE A 242 30.20 -15.12 -20.08
CA ILE A 242 31.59 -15.41 -20.44
C ILE A 242 32.07 -16.75 -19.84
N MET A 243 31.61 -17.08 -18.61
CA MET A 243 32.02 -18.32 -17.93
C MET A 243 31.47 -19.59 -18.59
N ILE A 244 30.25 -19.53 -19.14
CA ILE A 244 29.61 -20.72 -19.77
C ILE A 244 30.49 -21.28 -20.92
N PRO A 245 30.91 -20.51 -21.95
CA PRO A 245 31.76 -21.02 -23.01
C PRO A 245 33.17 -21.43 -22.53
N ALA A 246 33.72 -20.70 -21.54
CA ALA A 246 35.03 -21.03 -20.98
C ALA A 246 35.04 -22.43 -20.30
N ILE A 247 34.01 -22.76 -19.54
CA ILE A 247 33.87 -24.07 -18.91
C ILE A 247 33.62 -25.16 -19.97
N ALA A 248 32.80 -24.88 -20.99
CA ALA A 248 32.52 -25.84 -22.05
C ALA A 248 33.76 -26.15 -22.89
N SER A 249 34.69 -25.22 -23.07
CA SER A 249 35.95 -25.45 -23.81
C SER A 249 37.00 -26.23 -23.00
N PHE A 250 36.86 -26.35 -21.67
CA PHE A 250 37.74 -27.15 -20.82
C PHE A 250 37.32 -28.65 -20.72
N GLN A 251 36.14 -28.99 -21.22
CA GLN A 251 35.63 -30.39 -21.21
C GLN A 251 35.81 -31.11 -22.56
N LEU A 252 36.46 -30.51 -23.54
CA LEU A 252 36.86 -31.09 -24.81
C LEU A 252 38.36 -31.28 -24.84
#